data_10b53de38c86a0c732a8a4ad21cce646
#
_entry.id   10b53de38c86a0c732a8a4ad21cce646
#
_cell.length_a   1.000
_cell.length_b   1.000
_cell.length_c   1.000
_cell.angle_alpha   90.00
_cell.angle_beta   90.00
_cell.angle_gamma   90.00
#
_symmetry.space_group_name_H-M   'P 1'
#
loop_
_entity.id
_entity.type
_entity.pdbx_description
1 polymer ?
#
loop_
_entity_poly.entity_id
_entity_poly.type
_entity_poly.pdbx_seq_one_letter_code
_entity_poly.pdbx_strand_id
1 'polypeptide(L)'
;MKESLVNKLNKLKKSFLIKENLSKSFNLIYLKISEIIFLKKVLLGKPLIIGLAGGQGSGKTTFAHFLKLILENKYNLKTAAISIDDIYKTKKERFRISKKINKLFITRGVPGTHDVKFLNIFFKILKNNKFNKSYLIPKFDKSIDDRLPKSKWHHLQKKVDIFIL
;
A
#
# COMPACT_ATOMS: atom_id res chain seq x y z
N MET A 1 -0.62 18.36 22.28
CA MET A 1 -1.08 17.03 22.77
C MET A 1 -1.19 16.09 21.57
N LYS A 2 -0.54 14.93 21.61
CA LYS A 2 -0.71 13.93 20.54
C LYS A 2 -2.12 13.34 20.64
N GLU A 3 -2.88 13.37 19.54
CA GLU A 3 -4.19 12.75 19.46
C GLU A 3 -4.09 11.26 19.81
N SER A 4 -5.02 10.74 20.64
CA SER A 4 -4.98 9.34 21.04
C SER A 4 -5.20 8.41 19.83
N LEU A 5 -4.61 7.21 19.88
CA LEU A 5 -4.82 6.19 18.83
C LEU A 5 -6.32 5.91 18.61
N VAL A 6 -7.10 5.90 19.68
CA VAL A 6 -8.55 5.66 19.63
C VAL A 6 -9.25 6.74 18.79
N ASN A 7 -8.91 8.01 19.00
CA ASN A 7 -9.50 9.11 18.23
C ASN A 7 -9.15 9.02 16.74
N LYS A 8 -7.91 8.68 16.42
CA LYS A 8 -7.46 8.48 15.03
C LYS A 8 -8.18 7.30 14.37
N LEU A 9 -8.37 6.21 15.09
CA LEU A 9 -9.13 5.05 14.60
C LEU A 9 -10.59 5.39 14.35
N ASN A 10 -11.22 6.15 15.24
CA ASN A 10 -12.59 6.61 15.06
C ASN A 10 -12.74 7.54 13.84
N LYS A 11 -11.78 8.44 13.61
CA LYS A 11 -11.77 9.28 12.40
C LYS A 11 -11.63 8.43 11.14
N LEU A 12 -10.70 7.46 11.16
CA LEU A 12 -10.50 6.55 10.03
C LEU A 12 -11.75 5.70 9.78
N LYS A 13 -12.39 5.20 10.84
CA LYS A 13 -13.67 4.48 10.74
C LYS A 13 -14.75 5.32 10.04
N LYS A 14 -14.89 6.59 10.42
CA LYS A 14 -15.83 7.51 9.78
C LYS A 14 -15.50 7.75 8.30
N SER A 15 -14.23 7.92 7.95
CA SER A 15 -13.82 8.16 6.55
C SER A 15 -14.10 6.97 5.63
N PHE A 16 -14.14 5.75 6.16
CA PHE A 16 -14.52 4.53 5.42
C PHE A 16 -16.01 4.18 5.55
N LEU A 17 -16.83 5.06 6.15
CA LEU A 17 -18.28 4.86 6.35
C LEU A 17 -18.63 3.55 7.06
N ILE A 18 -17.77 3.08 7.96
CA ILE A 18 -17.97 1.83 8.69
C ILE A 18 -18.94 2.08 9.85
N LYS A 19 -20.13 1.49 9.78
CA LYS A 19 -21.18 1.62 10.80
C LYS A 19 -21.03 0.63 11.97
N GLU A 20 -20.40 -0.52 11.70
CA GLU A 20 -20.27 -1.61 12.67
C GLU A 20 -19.34 -1.26 13.85
N ASN A 21 -19.59 -1.89 15.00
CA ASN A 21 -18.69 -1.82 16.13
C ASN A 21 -17.49 -2.74 15.90
N LEU A 22 -16.37 -2.14 15.52
CA LEU A 22 -15.11 -2.88 15.23
C LEU A 22 -14.34 -3.29 16.49
N SER A 23 -14.81 -2.99 17.71
CA SER A 23 -14.01 -3.19 18.93
C SER A 23 -13.56 -4.65 19.11
N LYS A 24 -14.45 -5.61 18.87
CA LYS A 24 -14.14 -7.04 18.97
C LYS A 24 -13.16 -7.48 17.86
N SER A 25 -13.46 -7.16 16.62
CA SER A 25 -12.59 -7.47 15.47
C SER A 25 -11.25 -6.73 15.56
N PHE A 26 -11.25 -5.51 16.09
CA PHE A 26 -10.05 -4.72 16.29
C PHE A 26 -9.08 -5.41 17.25
N ASN A 27 -9.56 -5.85 18.42
CA ASN A 27 -8.74 -6.53 19.41
C ASN A 27 -8.29 -7.91 18.94
N LEU A 28 -9.19 -8.69 18.31
CA LEU A 28 -8.91 -10.07 17.92
C LEU A 28 -8.04 -10.18 16.66
N ILE A 29 -8.14 -9.25 15.72
CA ILE A 29 -7.49 -9.37 14.42
C ILE A 29 -6.40 -8.30 14.26
N TYR A 30 -6.79 -7.02 14.26
CA TYR A 30 -5.85 -5.95 13.91
C TYR A 30 -4.68 -5.83 14.88
N LEU A 31 -4.93 -5.89 16.19
CA LEU A 31 -3.87 -5.80 17.19
C LEU A 31 -2.94 -7.02 17.13
N LYS A 32 -3.49 -8.23 17.02
CA LYS A 32 -2.69 -9.44 16.92
C LYS A 32 -1.81 -9.47 15.68
N ILE A 33 -2.39 -9.13 14.51
CA ILE A 33 -1.61 -9.06 13.28
C ILE A 33 -0.53 -7.99 13.36
N SER A 34 -0.84 -6.81 13.90
CA SER A 34 0.15 -5.73 14.07
C SER A 34 1.29 -6.13 14.99
N GLU A 35 1.01 -6.92 16.05
CA GLU A 35 2.01 -7.46 16.95
C GLU A 35 2.93 -8.47 16.26
N ILE A 36 2.36 -9.41 15.50
CA ILE A 36 3.14 -10.38 14.71
C ILE A 36 4.07 -9.65 13.73
N ILE A 37 3.57 -8.61 13.05
CA ILE A 37 4.36 -7.80 12.13
C ILE A 37 5.49 -7.10 12.87
N PHE A 38 5.21 -6.49 14.03
CA PHE A 38 6.22 -5.83 14.85
C PHE A 38 7.32 -6.81 15.27
N LEU A 39 6.96 -7.97 15.82
CA LEU A 39 7.91 -9.01 16.22
C LEU A 39 8.78 -9.49 15.06
N LYS A 40 8.17 -9.75 13.90
CA LYS A 40 8.92 -10.09 12.69
C LYS A 40 9.86 -8.98 12.23
N LYS A 41 9.43 -7.71 12.32
CA LYS A 41 10.28 -6.57 11.97
C LYS A 41 11.48 -6.48 12.91
N VAL A 42 11.29 -6.65 14.21
CA VAL A 42 12.36 -6.66 15.21
C VAL A 42 13.34 -7.80 14.93
N LEU A 43 12.81 -9.02 14.74
CA LEU A 43 13.63 -10.21 14.48
C LEU A 43 14.49 -10.09 13.21
N LEU A 44 13.93 -9.54 12.15
CA LEU A 44 14.64 -9.43 10.87
C LEU A 44 15.57 -8.23 10.76
N GLY A 45 15.42 -7.21 11.60
CA GLY A 45 16.25 -5.99 11.60
C GLY A 45 16.20 -5.16 10.32
N LYS A 46 15.39 -5.54 9.32
CA LYS A 46 15.29 -4.93 7.99
C LYS A 46 13.86 -4.57 7.63
N PRO A 47 13.61 -3.73 6.60
CA PRO A 47 12.26 -3.41 6.14
C PRO A 47 11.47 -4.67 5.80
N LEU A 48 10.20 -4.71 6.23
CA LEU A 48 9.29 -5.82 5.96
C LEU A 48 8.29 -5.44 4.87
N ILE A 49 8.12 -6.30 3.87
CA ILE A 49 7.13 -6.15 2.81
C ILE A 49 5.98 -7.13 3.09
N ILE A 50 4.76 -6.62 3.12
CA ILE A 50 3.54 -7.37 3.39
C ILE A 50 2.63 -7.28 2.18
N GLY A 51 2.24 -8.43 1.64
CA GLY A 51 1.21 -8.53 0.61
C GLY A 51 -0.17 -8.75 1.23
N LEU A 52 -1.16 -7.93 0.85
CA LEU A 52 -2.56 -8.14 1.18
C LEU A 52 -3.31 -8.65 -0.05
N ALA A 53 -3.72 -9.91 -0.01
CA ALA A 53 -4.53 -10.52 -1.06
C ALA A 53 -5.99 -10.71 -0.61
N GLY A 54 -6.91 -10.64 -1.57
CA GLY A 54 -8.35 -10.83 -1.32
C GLY A 54 -9.19 -10.34 -2.49
N GLY A 55 -10.44 -10.76 -2.57
CA GLY A 55 -11.38 -10.37 -3.62
C GLY A 55 -11.67 -8.87 -3.67
N GLN A 56 -12.24 -8.41 -4.75
CA GLN A 56 -12.73 -7.03 -4.86
C GLN A 56 -13.82 -6.79 -3.79
N GLY A 57 -13.81 -5.61 -3.15
CA GLY A 57 -14.77 -5.30 -2.09
C GLY A 57 -14.48 -5.93 -0.73
N SER A 58 -13.48 -6.81 -0.57
CA SER A 58 -13.17 -7.50 0.70
C SER A 58 -12.57 -6.62 1.81
N GLY A 59 -12.50 -5.30 1.63
CA GLY A 59 -12.00 -4.38 2.65
C GLY A 59 -10.47 -4.28 2.77
N LYS A 60 -9.67 -4.78 1.79
CA LYS A 60 -8.21 -4.72 1.83
C LYS A 60 -7.65 -3.33 2.11
N THR A 61 -8.16 -2.32 1.41
CA THR A 61 -7.73 -0.93 1.58
C THR A 61 -7.98 -0.44 3.00
N THR A 62 -9.16 -0.71 3.52
CA THR A 62 -9.54 -0.40 4.91
C THR A 62 -8.60 -1.09 5.90
N PHE A 63 -8.39 -2.39 5.70
CA PHE A 63 -7.48 -3.19 6.53
C PHE A 63 -6.05 -2.62 6.54
N ALA A 64 -5.51 -2.30 5.36
CA ALA A 64 -4.18 -1.73 5.22
C ALA A 64 -4.04 -0.39 5.97
N HIS A 65 -5.05 0.48 5.89
CA HIS A 65 -5.05 1.77 6.58
C HIS A 65 -5.14 1.64 8.10
N PHE A 66 -5.99 0.74 8.62
CA PHE A 66 -6.05 0.45 10.06
C PHE A 66 -4.73 -0.12 10.55
N LEU A 67 -4.20 -1.10 9.85
CA LEU A 67 -2.92 -1.73 10.19
C LEU A 67 -1.77 -0.70 10.21
N LYS A 68 -1.68 0.13 9.18
CA LYS A 68 -0.73 1.24 9.12
C LYS A 68 -0.85 2.15 10.34
N LEU A 69 -2.07 2.57 10.67
CA LEU A 69 -2.31 3.47 11.80
C LEU A 69 -1.83 2.87 13.12
N ILE A 70 -2.07 1.56 13.34
CA ILE A 70 -1.64 0.87 14.56
C ILE A 70 -0.10 0.76 14.58
N LEU A 71 0.51 0.33 13.49
CA LEU A 71 1.96 0.17 13.40
C LEU A 71 2.70 1.49 13.64
N GLU A 72 2.19 2.59 13.12
CA GLU A 72 2.77 3.92 13.31
C GLU A 72 2.58 4.46 14.74
N ASN A 73 1.41 4.26 15.36
CA ASN A 73 1.11 4.91 16.64
C ASN A 73 1.43 4.03 17.86
N LYS A 74 1.30 2.70 17.75
CA LYS A 74 1.59 1.79 18.85
C LYS A 74 3.06 1.37 18.86
N TYR A 75 3.63 1.10 17.69
CA TYR A 75 4.99 0.55 17.56
C TYR A 75 6.01 1.53 16.98
N ASN A 76 5.60 2.77 16.65
CA ASN A 76 6.46 3.80 16.07
C ASN A 76 7.18 3.35 14.78
N LEU A 77 6.54 2.48 13.99
CA LEU A 77 7.08 1.96 12.73
C LEU A 77 6.63 2.83 11.55
N LYS A 78 7.55 3.35 10.77
CA LYS A 78 7.25 4.08 9.53
C LYS A 78 6.64 3.15 8.50
N THR A 79 5.33 3.26 8.28
CA THR A 79 4.56 2.34 7.45
C THR A 79 4.02 3.02 6.19
N ALA A 80 4.28 2.42 5.03
CA ALA A 80 3.65 2.80 3.77
C ALA A 80 2.63 1.74 3.36
N ALA A 81 1.46 2.18 2.89
CA ALA A 81 0.44 1.30 2.32
C ALA A 81 0.06 1.84 0.94
N ILE A 82 0.17 1.00 -0.08
CA ILE A 82 -0.04 1.35 -1.48
C ILE A 82 -0.82 0.22 -2.15
N SER A 83 -1.72 0.57 -3.05
CA SER A 83 -2.43 -0.43 -3.85
C SER A 83 -1.58 -0.89 -5.03
N ILE A 84 -1.66 -2.18 -5.38
CA ILE A 84 -1.08 -2.67 -6.62
C ILE A 84 -1.68 -1.98 -7.85
N ASP A 85 -2.92 -1.50 -7.76
CA ASP A 85 -3.58 -0.73 -8.81
C ASP A 85 -2.87 0.60 -9.13
N ASP A 86 -2.14 1.17 -8.14
CA ASP A 86 -1.33 2.37 -8.39
C ASP A 86 -0.15 2.12 -9.33
N ILE A 87 0.20 0.86 -9.54
CA ILE A 87 1.36 0.44 -10.33
C ILE A 87 0.99 0.02 -11.77
N TYR A 88 -0.23 0.28 -12.22
CA TYR A 88 -0.54 0.05 -13.63
C TYR A 88 0.38 0.87 -14.54
N LYS A 89 0.71 0.29 -15.68
CA LYS A 89 1.36 1.01 -16.80
C LYS A 89 0.46 2.14 -17.29
N THR A 90 1.08 3.19 -17.82
CA THR A 90 0.33 4.30 -18.44
C THR A 90 -0.54 3.79 -19.58
N LYS A 91 -1.61 4.52 -19.91
CA LYS A 91 -2.47 4.25 -21.05
C LYS A 91 -1.68 4.11 -22.36
N LYS A 92 -0.68 5.00 -22.55
CA LYS A 92 0.22 4.96 -23.73
C LYS A 92 1.05 3.68 -23.78
N GLU A 93 1.59 3.21 -22.66
CA GLU A 93 2.36 1.95 -22.59
C GLU A 93 1.45 0.75 -22.85
N ARG A 94 0.27 0.70 -22.24
CA ARG A 94 -0.73 -0.36 -22.46
C ARG A 94 -1.16 -0.41 -23.94
N PHE A 95 -1.40 0.74 -24.56
CA PHE A 95 -1.71 0.82 -25.99
C PHE A 95 -0.57 0.29 -26.87
N ARG A 96 0.70 0.60 -26.57
CA ARG A 96 1.83 0.06 -27.32
C ARG A 96 1.93 -1.47 -27.20
N ILE A 97 1.71 -2.00 -25.99
CA ILE A 97 1.73 -3.44 -25.74
C ILE A 97 0.55 -4.11 -26.45
N SER A 98 -0.62 -3.49 -26.46
CA SER A 98 -1.81 -4.05 -27.11
C SER A 98 -1.64 -4.23 -28.62
N LYS A 99 -0.92 -3.32 -29.26
CA LYS A 99 -0.58 -3.44 -30.69
C LYS A 99 0.43 -4.55 -31.00
N LYS A 100 1.35 -4.83 -30.06
CA LYS A 100 2.44 -5.78 -30.28
C LYS A 100 2.11 -7.21 -29.87
N ILE A 101 1.28 -7.39 -28.84
CA ILE A 101 1.05 -8.70 -28.20
C ILE A 101 -0.41 -9.12 -28.36
N ASN A 102 -1.34 -8.40 -27.71
CA ASN A 102 -2.75 -8.74 -27.72
C ASN A 102 -3.60 -7.51 -27.36
N LYS A 103 -4.74 -7.32 -28.07
CA LYS A 103 -5.68 -6.20 -27.86
C LYS A 103 -6.18 -6.07 -26.40
N LEU A 104 -6.24 -7.14 -25.62
CA LEU A 104 -6.66 -7.15 -24.22
C LEU A 104 -5.78 -6.26 -23.33
N PHE A 105 -4.51 -6.03 -23.70
CA PHE A 105 -3.60 -5.17 -22.93
C PHE A 105 -3.99 -3.69 -22.91
N ILE A 106 -4.96 -3.26 -23.73
CA ILE A 106 -5.48 -1.90 -23.69
C ILE A 106 -6.23 -1.65 -22.36
N THR A 107 -6.89 -2.70 -21.85
CA THR A 107 -7.66 -2.64 -20.60
C THR A 107 -6.75 -2.95 -19.43
N ARG A 108 -6.87 -2.17 -18.33
CA ARG A 108 -6.17 -2.48 -17.07
C ARG A 108 -6.74 -3.75 -16.42
N GLY A 109 -5.97 -4.38 -15.52
CA GLY A 109 -6.37 -5.59 -14.80
C GLY A 109 -5.89 -6.87 -15.45
N VAL A 110 -5.61 -6.86 -16.76
CA VAL A 110 -5.03 -8.02 -17.45
C VAL A 110 -3.60 -8.26 -16.96
N PRO A 111 -3.18 -9.53 -16.71
CA PRO A 111 -1.79 -9.86 -16.38
C PRO A 111 -0.82 -9.22 -17.39
N GLY A 112 0.25 -8.56 -16.87
CA GLY A 112 1.20 -7.81 -17.71
C GLY A 112 0.91 -6.30 -17.83
N THR A 113 -0.24 -5.81 -17.38
CA THR A 113 -0.58 -4.37 -17.38
C THR A 113 -0.02 -3.62 -16.17
N HIS A 114 0.47 -4.32 -15.14
CA HIS A 114 1.23 -3.72 -14.05
C HIS A 114 2.70 -3.52 -14.42
N ASP A 115 3.31 -2.50 -13.86
CA ASP A 115 4.75 -2.22 -14.01
C ASP A 115 5.57 -3.04 -13.02
N VAL A 116 5.66 -4.34 -13.28
CA VAL A 116 6.39 -5.29 -12.44
C VAL A 116 7.88 -4.96 -12.39
N LYS A 117 8.44 -4.34 -13.46
CA LYS A 117 9.85 -3.91 -13.47
C LYS A 117 10.09 -2.86 -12.39
N PHE A 118 9.21 -1.86 -12.30
CA PHE A 118 9.26 -0.85 -11.25
C PHE A 118 9.18 -1.50 -9.86
N LEU A 119 8.21 -2.37 -9.62
CA LEU A 119 8.06 -3.06 -8.32
C LEU A 119 9.30 -3.85 -7.93
N ASN A 120 9.87 -4.60 -8.85
CA ASN A 120 11.07 -5.40 -8.59
C ASN A 120 12.28 -4.54 -8.19
N ILE A 121 12.50 -3.42 -8.89
CA ILE A 121 13.56 -2.48 -8.55
C ILE A 121 13.28 -1.87 -7.18
N PHE A 122 12.05 -1.42 -6.95
CA PHE A 122 11.66 -0.80 -5.71
C PHE A 122 11.81 -1.74 -4.50
N PHE A 123 11.40 -3.00 -4.62
CA PHE A 123 11.57 -4.01 -3.57
C PHE A 123 13.03 -4.35 -3.28
N LYS A 124 13.89 -4.37 -4.30
CA LYS A 124 15.33 -4.53 -4.11
C LYS A 124 15.92 -3.38 -3.29
N ILE A 125 15.49 -2.14 -3.58
CA ILE A 125 15.92 -0.95 -2.82
C ILE A 125 15.45 -1.05 -1.36
N LEU A 126 14.18 -1.43 -1.13
CA LEU A 126 13.62 -1.63 0.21
C LEU A 126 14.41 -2.68 1.00
N LYS A 127 14.61 -3.88 0.41
CA LYS A 127 15.28 -5.00 1.08
C LYS A 127 16.73 -4.69 1.44
N ASN A 128 17.43 -3.94 0.59
CA ASN A 128 18.84 -3.61 0.80
C ASN A 128 19.05 -2.41 1.74
N ASN A 129 17.99 -1.89 2.33
CA ASN A 129 18.02 -0.73 3.22
C ASN A 129 18.72 0.51 2.62
N LYS A 130 18.79 0.58 1.27
CA LYS A 130 19.43 1.66 0.52
C LYS A 130 18.49 2.87 0.33
N PHE A 131 17.65 3.12 1.32
CA PHE A 131 16.71 4.23 1.34
C PHE A 131 17.39 5.53 1.79
N ASN A 132 18.34 6.02 1.01
CA ASN A 132 19.04 7.30 1.28
C ASN A 132 18.26 8.51 0.73
N LYS A 133 17.24 8.27 -0.09
CA LYS A 133 16.44 9.31 -0.75
C LYS A 133 14.95 9.09 -0.48
N SER A 134 14.15 10.13 -0.66
CA SER A 134 12.71 9.96 -0.82
C SER A 134 12.41 9.31 -2.18
N TYR A 135 11.42 8.42 -2.22
CA TYR A 135 10.98 7.76 -3.45
C TYR A 135 9.58 8.17 -3.82
N LEU A 136 9.36 8.38 -5.11
CA LEU A 136 8.05 8.60 -5.68
C LEU A 136 7.51 7.27 -6.22
N ILE A 137 6.34 6.85 -5.74
CA ILE A 137 5.62 5.70 -6.25
C ILE A 137 4.46 6.18 -7.09
N PRO A 138 4.25 5.62 -8.28
CA PRO A 138 3.13 5.98 -9.14
C PRO A 138 1.81 5.99 -8.38
N LYS A 139 0.91 6.85 -8.79
CA LYS A 139 -0.48 6.85 -8.39
C LYS A 139 -1.35 6.80 -9.64
N PHE A 140 -2.25 5.83 -9.68
CA PHE A 140 -3.15 5.61 -10.82
C PHE A 140 -4.53 6.16 -10.50
N ASP A 141 -5.11 6.84 -11.47
CA ASP A 141 -6.49 7.32 -11.38
C ASP A 141 -7.38 6.50 -12.32
N LYS A 142 -8.31 5.78 -11.72
CA LYS A 142 -9.23 4.91 -12.44
C LYS A 142 -10.25 5.68 -13.27
N SER A 143 -10.52 6.95 -12.94
CA SER A 143 -11.50 7.80 -13.65
C SER A 143 -10.99 8.23 -15.02
N ILE A 144 -9.68 8.55 -15.13
CA ILE A 144 -9.01 8.90 -16.39
C ILE A 144 -8.32 7.70 -17.03
N ASP A 145 -8.33 6.53 -16.35
CA ASP A 145 -7.67 5.28 -16.76
C ASP A 145 -6.16 5.46 -17.05
N ASP A 146 -5.48 6.32 -16.27
CA ASP A 146 -4.04 6.57 -16.46
C ASP A 146 -3.35 6.93 -15.14
N ARG A 147 -2.00 6.97 -15.16
CA ARG A 147 -1.17 7.47 -14.06
C ARG A 147 -1.35 8.98 -13.92
N LEU A 148 -1.46 9.43 -12.68
CA LEU A 148 -1.42 10.86 -12.36
C LEU A 148 -0.03 11.46 -12.67
N PRO A 149 0.06 12.78 -12.84
CA PRO A 149 1.34 13.50 -12.91
C PRO A 149 2.22 13.21 -11.68
N LYS A 150 3.54 13.21 -11.86
CA LYS A 150 4.51 12.88 -10.79
C LYS A 150 4.34 13.70 -9.52
N SER A 151 3.86 14.93 -9.63
CA SER A 151 3.54 15.80 -8.48
C SER A 151 2.45 15.25 -7.56
N LYS A 152 1.62 14.33 -8.05
CA LYS A 152 0.54 13.67 -7.30
C LYS A 152 0.87 12.23 -6.90
N TRP A 153 2.10 11.76 -7.16
CA TRP A 153 2.53 10.42 -6.78
C TRP A 153 2.69 10.29 -5.27
N HIS A 154 2.64 9.05 -4.78
CA HIS A 154 2.91 8.79 -3.37
C HIS A 154 4.37 9.10 -3.04
N HIS A 155 4.56 9.96 -2.05
CA HIS A 155 5.88 10.36 -1.59
C HIS A 155 6.29 9.50 -0.38
N LEU A 156 7.21 8.59 -0.58
CA LEU A 156 7.79 7.80 0.52
C LEU A 156 8.97 8.55 1.14
N GLN A 157 8.93 8.68 2.46
CA GLN A 157 10.04 9.26 3.22
C GLN A 157 11.29 8.36 3.17
N LYS A 158 12.44 8.93 3.56
CA LYS A 158 13.76 8.28 3.52
C LYS A 158 13.86 6.92 4.24
N LYS A 159 12.98 6.62 5.16
CA LYS A 159 12.97 5.35 5.90
C LYS A 159 11.56 4.78 5.91
N VAL A 160 11.41 3.55 5.50
CA VAL A 160 10.17 2.77 5.62
C VAL A 160 10.53 1.49 6.36
N ASP A 161 9.83 1.23 7.47
CA ASP A 161 10.01 0.00 8.26
C ASP A 161 9.09 -1.11 7.76
N ILE A 162 7.86 -0.75 7.38
CA ILE A 162 6.84 -1.66 6.86
C ILE A 162 6.27 -1.12 5.55
N PHE A 163 6.22 -1.96 4.53
CA PHE A 163 5.57 -1.68 3.25
C PHE A 163 4.42 -2.66 3.03
N ILE A 164 3.20 -2.16 2.90
CA ILE A 164 1.98 -2.94 2.65
C ILE A 164 1.57 -2.71 1.19
N LEU A 165 1.40 -3.80 0.43
CA LEU A 165 0.96 -3.80 -0.96
C LEU A 165 -0.34 -4.61 -1.11
#